data_47c4a629bbb0a81a370d7d1da9c9a0e6
#
_entry.id   47c4a629bbb0a81a370d7d1da9c9a0e6
#
_cell.length_a   1.000
_cell.length_b   1.000
_cell.length_c   1.000
_cell.angle_alpha   90.00
_cell.angle_beta   90.00
_cell.angle_gamma   90.00
#
_symmetry.space_group_name_H-M   'P 1'
#
loop_
_entity.id
_entity.type
_entity.pdbx_description
1 polymer ?
#
loop_
_entity_poly.entity_id
_entity_poly.type
_entity_poly.pdbx_seq_one_letter_code
_entity_poly.pdbx_strand_id
1 'polypeptide(L)'
;MYDLYVPIVEETREEVSYQQACDTVLAALAPLGQNYLDTLKQGFTRRWIDVYETSGKRGGAYSGGAYSTQPFILLNYQNNRDSMYTLAHELGHSLHSFYTRNYQPYQYGDYTIFVAEVASTLNEGLLTEHLLRKTSDRAVRLAILNHSLEGFRGTLFRLSLIHI
;
A
#
# COMPACT_ATOMS: atom_id res chain seq x y z
N MET A 1 7.07 10.71 27.45
CA MET A 1 6.81 9.48 26.67
C MET A 1 5.31 9.15 26.52
N TYR A 2 4.44 9.92 27.19
CA TYR A 2 2.98 9.68 27.19
C TYR A 2 2.27 10.14 25.91
N ASP A 3 2.86 11.09 25.16
CA ASP A 3 2.21 11.72 23.98
C ASP A 3 2.60 11.11 22.64
N LEU A 4 3.36 10.00 22.65
CA LEU A 4 3.89 9.39 21.43
C LEU A 4 2.78 8.80 20.52
N TYR A 5 1.63 8.51 21.09
CA TYR A 5 0.50 7.87 20.40
C TYR A 5 -0.76 8.73 20.36
N VAL A 6 -0.69 9.96 20.84
CA VAL A 6 -1.83 10.88 20.77
C VAL A 6 -1.94 11.37 19.31
N PRO A 7 -3.09 11.16 18.65
CA PRO A 7 -3.27 11.66 17.29
C PRO A 7 -3.24 13.19 17.29
N ILE A 8 -2.40 13.76 16.44
CA ILE A 8 -2.25 15.22 16.30
C ILE A 8 -3.45 15.82 15.56
N VAL A 9 -4.12 15.00 14.75
CA VAL A 9 -5.30 15.37 13.98
C VAL A 9 -6.42 14.39 14.32
N GLU A 10 -7.63 14.89 14.54
CA GLU A 10 -8.81 14.03 14.67
C GLU A 10 -8.95 13.17 13.40
N GLU A 11 -9.11 11.87 13.58
CA GLU A 11 -9.36 10.97 12.47
C GLU A 11 -10.66 11.37 11.77
N THR A 12 -10.54 11.85 10.55
CA THR A 12 -11.71 12.00 9.69
C THR A 12 -12.22 10.59 9.38
N ARG A 13 -13.39 10.24 9.89
CA ARG A 13 -14.09 8.98 9.57
C ARG A 13 -14.62 9.05 8.13
N GLU A 14 -13.71 9.03 7.18
CA GLU A 14 -14.06 8.90 5.76
C GLU A 14 -14.25 7.42 5.46
N GLU A 15 -15.45 7.05 5.07
CA GLU A 15 -15.73 5.69 4.61
C GLU A 15 -15.28 5.55 3.15
N VAL A 16 -14.36 4.63 2.91
CA VAL A 16 -13.82 4.33 1.57
C VAL A 16 -14.07 2.86 1.27
N SER A 17 -15.05 2.56 0.43
CA SER A 17 -15.30 1.19 0.03
C SER A 17 -14.11 0.60 -0.75
N TYR A 18 -13.97 -0.73 -0.76
CA TYR A 18 -12.90 -1.39 -1.49
C TYR A 18 -12.88 -1.04 -2.98
N GLN A 19 -14.05 -0.93 -3.62
CA GLN A 19 -14.14 -0.53 -5.04
C GLN A 19 -13.64 0.90 -5.26
N GLN A 20 -14.03 1.83 -4.39
CA GLN A 20 -13.52 3.22 -4.46
C GLN A 20 -12.00 3.27 -4.25
N ALA A 21 -11.47 2.43 -3.36
CA ALA A 21 -10.02 2.34 -3.17
C ALA A 21 -9.31 1.83 -4.42
N CYS A 22 -9.82 0.77 -5.07
CA CYS A 22 -9.27 0.26 -6.32
C CYS A 22 -9.24 1.33 -7.42
N ASP A 23 -10.35 2.04 -7.60
CA ASP A 23 -10.47 3.09 -8.63
C ASP A 23 -9.53 4.28 -8.32
N THR A 24 -9.42 4.65 -7.04
CA THR A 24 -8.54 5.74 -6.60
C THR A 24 -7.07 5.36 -6.77
N VAL A 25 -6.69 4.15 -6.41
CA VAL A 25 -5.32 3.65 -6.57
C VAL A 25 -4.94 3.57 -8.05
N LEU A 26 -5.83 3.05 -8.92
CA LEU A 26 -5.61 3.06 -10.38
C LEU A 26 -5.36 4.46 -10.92
N ALA A 27 -6.17 5.43 -10.49
CA ALA A 27 -6.02 6.81 -10.92
C ALA A 27 -4.72 7.46 -10.38
N ALA A 28 -4.36 7.15 -9.14
CA ALA A 28 -3.15 7.67 -8.49
C ALA A 28 -1.87 7.14 -9.15
N LEU A 29 -1.87 5.87 -9.57
CA LEU A 29 -0.71 5.21 -10.17
C LEU A 29 -0.59 5.39 -11.69
N ALA A 30 -1.47 6.20 -12.31
CA ALA A 30 -1.43 6.50 -13.74
C ALA A 30 -0.05 7.01 -14.24
N PRO A 31 0.72 7.81 -13.48
CA PRO A 31 2.06 8.23 -13.90
C PRO A 31 3.06 7.09 -14.15
N LEU A 32 2.83 5.88 -13.61
CA LEU A 32 3.69 4.71 -13.82
C LEU A 32 3.51 4.04 -15.20
N GLY A 33 2.56 4.53 -15.98
CA GLY A 33 2.34 4.12 -17.37
C GLY A 33 1.36 2.95 -17.53
N GLN A 34 0.93 2.76 -18.79
CA GLN A 34 -0.17 1.86 -19.13
C GLN A 34 0.13 0.39 -18.77
N ASN A 35 1.34 -0.08 -19.01
CA ASN A 35 1.73 -1.47 -18.72
C ASN A 35 1.60 -1.79 -17.22
N TYR A 36 1.97 -0.83 -16.36
CA TYR A 36 1.81 -0.96 -14.91
C TYR A 36 0.33 -1.06 -14.53
N LEU A 37 -0.50 -0.17 -15.07
CA LEU A 37 -1.93 -0.15 -14.82
C LEU A 37 -2.65 -1.42 -15.31
N ASP A 38 -2.24 -1.96 -16.45
CA ASP A 38 -2.84 -3.18 -16.99
C ASP A 38 -2.50 -4.40 -16.13
N THR A 39 -1.28 -4.46 -15.61
CA THR A 39 -0.88 -5.50 -14.64
C THR A 39 -1.64 -5.33 -13.32
N LEU A 40 -1.80 -4.09 -12.85
CA LEU A 40 -2.59 -3.80 -11.64
C LEU A 40 -4.05 -4.24 -11.77
N LYS A 41 -4.69 -3.95 -12.91
CA LYS A 41 -6.05 -4.41 -13.23
C LYS A 41 -6.16 -5.94 -13.25
N GLN A 42 -5.12 -6.63 -13.75
CA GLN A 42 -5.08 -8.08 -13.66
C GLN A 42 -5.09 -8.55 -12.20
N GLY A 43 -4.38 -7.88 -11.29
CA GLY A 43 -4.39 -8.18 -9.86
C GLY A 43 -5.79 -8.12 -9.26
N PHE A 44 -6.58 -7.12 -9.63
CA PHE A 44 -7.96 -6.99 -9.17
C PHE A 44 -8.90 -8.06 -9.76
N THR A 45 -8.73 -8.43 -11.03
CA THR A 45 -9.64 -9.34 -11.72
C THR A 45 -9.28 -10.82 -11.55
N ARG A 46 -7.99 -11.14 -11.33
CA ARG A 46 -7.48 -12.52 -11.23
C ARG A 46 -7.37 -13.04 -9.81
N ARG A 47 -8.06 -12.43 -8.86
CA ARG A 47 -8.11 -12.88 -7.46
C ARG A 47 -6.72 -12.94 -6.79
N TRP A 48 -5.88 -11.92 -7.02
CA TRP A 48 -4.64 -11.82 -6.27
C TRP A 48 -4.89 -11.44 -4.81
N ILE A 49 -6.05 -10.83 -4.51
CA ILE A 49 -6.32 -10.15 -3.25
C ILE A 49 -7.43 -10.87 -2.48
N ASP A 50 -7.10 -11.35 -1.29
CA ASP A 50 -8.06 -11.77 -0.28
C ASP A 50 -8.37 -10.57 0.62
N VAL A 51 -9.54 -9.97 0.42
CA VAL A 51 -9.84 -8.59 0.81
C VAL A 51 -10.29 -8.47 2.25
N TYR A 52 -11.32 -9.24 2.65
CA TYR A 52 -12.03 -8.99 3.89
C TYR A 52 -11.58 -9.91 5.03
N GLU A 53 -11.77 -9.41 6.25
CA GLU A 53 -11.57 -10.21 7.44
C GLU A 53 -12.54 -11.41 7.48
N THR A 54 -12.01 -12.56 7.85
CA THR A 54 -12.79 -13.80 8.05
C THR A 54 -12.30 -14.55 9.29
N SER A 55 -13.15 -15.41 9.84
CA SER A 55 -12.79 -16.23 11.01
C SER A 55 -11.55 -17.08 10.74
N GLY A 56 -10.55 -16.97 11.60
CA GLY A 56 -9.27 -17.69 11.48
C GLY A 56 -8.25 -17.05 10.54
N LYS A 57 -8.60 -15.96 9.84
CA LYS A 57 -7.64 -15.20 9.02
C LYS A 57 -6.66 -14.43 9.91
N ARG A 58 -5.39 -14.42 9.50
CA ARG A 58 -4.34 -13.68 10.21
C ARG A 58 -4.56 -12.18 10.09
N GLY A 59 -4.35 -11.43 11.17
CA GLY A 59 -4.41 -9.97 11.15
C GLY A 59 -3.27 -9.33 10.36
N GLY A 60 -3.46 -8.05 9.99
CA GLY A 60 -2.49 -7.29 9.18
C GLY A 60 -2.70 -7.45 7.68
N ALA A 61 -1.68 -7.10 6.90
CA ALA A 61 -1.63 -7.26 5.46
C ALA A 61 -0.24 -7.74 5.04
N TYR A 62 -0.16 -8.46 3.94
CA TYR A 62 1.11 -8.80 3.31
C TYR A 62 0.91 -9.22 1.84
N SER A 63 1.96 -9.03 1.04
CA SER A 63 2.11 -9.59 -0.29
C SER A 63 3.07 -10.78 -0.28
N GLY A 64 2.76 -11.84 -1.02
CA GLY A 64 3.56 -13.04 -1.12
C GLY A 64 3.36 -13.80 -2.42
N GLY A 65 3.94 -14.99 -2.50
CA GLY A 65 3.84 -15.88 -3.66
C GLY A 65 5.15 -16.62 -3.92
N ALA A 66 5.14 -17.56 -4.85
CA ALA A 66 6.32 -18.29 -5.31
C ALA A 66 6.72 -17.86 -6.74
N TYR A 67 7.93 -18.20 -7.19
CA TYR A 67 8.47 -17.79 -8.48
C TYR A 67 7.55 -18.14 -9.67
N SER A 68 6.92 -19.31 -9.65
CA SER A 68 6.03 -19.78 -10.72
C SER A 68 4.55 -19.43 -10.51
N THR A 69 4.22 -18.64 -9.48
CA THR A 69 2.83 -18.25 -9.18
C THR A 69 2.61 -16.77 -9.42
N GLN A 70 1.34 -16.40 -9.57
CA GLN A 70 0.94 -15.00 -9.43
C GLN A 70 1.18 -14.51 -7.99
N PRO A 71 1.33 -13.20 -7.75
CA PRO A 71 1.34 -12.64 -6.41
C PRO A 71 0.01 -12.91 -5.69
N PHE A 72 0.07 -12.98 -4.35
CA PHE A 72 -1.10 -13.05 -3.49
C PHE A 72 -0.99 -11.97 -2.43
N ILE A 73 -2.08 -11.25 -2.22
CA ILE A 73 -2.21 -10.23 -1.19
C ILE A 73 -3.25 -10.69 -0.16
N LEU A 74 -2.85 -10.72 1.11
CA LEU A 74 -3.78 -10.82 2.21
C LEU A 74 -4.05 -9.41 2.73
N LEU A 75 -5.33 -9.02 2.81
CA LEU A 75 -5.80 -7.80 3.45
C LEU A 75 -6.83 -8.12 4.53
N ASN A 76 -7.05 -7.17 5.42
CA ASN A 76 -8.19 -7.10 6.31
C ASN A 76 -8.81 -5.69 6.15
N TYR A 77 -9.46 -5.47 5.01
CA TYR A 77 -9.93 -4.16 4.57
C TYR A 77 -11.07 -3.64 5.45
N GLN A 78 -10.92 -2.44 6.01
CA GLN A 78 -11.82 -1.84 7.02
C GLN A 78 -12.65 -0.67 6.49
N ASN A 79 -12.77 -0.51 5.17
CA ASN A 79 -13.50 0.59 4.52
C ASN A 79 -13.08 1.99 4.98
N ASN A 80 -11.80 2.20 5.17
CA ASN A 80 -11.22 3.48 5.56
C ASN A 80 -10.00 3.85 4.71
N ARG A 81 -9.49 5.06 4.89
CA ARG A 81 -8.34 5.59 4.17
C ARG A 81 -7.07 4.78 4.44
N ASP A 82 -6.83 4.35 5.66
CA ASP A 82 -5.63 3.58 6.01
C ASP A 82 -5.60 2.24 5.28
N SER A 83 -6.76 1.57 5.15
CA SER A 83 -6.87 0.35 4.36
C SER A 83 -6.63 0.59 2.87
N MET A 84 -6.97 1.77 2.33
CA MET A 84 -6.66 2.14 0.94
C MET A 84 -5.14 2.35 0.77
N TYR A 85 -4.45 2.96 1.72
CA TYR A 85 -2.99 3.07 1.70
C TYR A 85 -2.33 1.69 1.80
N THR A 86 -2.83 0.84 2.70
CA THR A 86 -2.36 -0.55 2.81
C THR A 86 -2.53 -1.31 1.49
N LEU A 87 -3.67 -1.16 0.81
CA LEU A 87 -3.89 -1.73 -0.52
C LEU A 87 -2.84 -1.25 -1.53
N ALA A 88 -2.58 0.06 -1.59
CA ALA A 88 -1.58 0.64 -2.50
C ALA A 88 -0.16 0.12 -2.20
N HIS A 89 0.19 -0.03 -0.93
CA HIS A 89 1.45 -0.57 -0.44
C HIS A 89 1.64 -2.04 -0.90
N GLU A 90 0.70 -2.91 -0.57
CA GLU A 90 0.78 -4.34 -0.92
C GLU A 90 0.77 -4.58 -2.43
N LEU A 91 0.06 -3.74 -3.18
CA LEU A 91 0.13 -3.76 -4.64
C LEU A 91 1.52 -3.38 -5.17
N GLY A 92 2.22 -2.47 -4.51
CA GLY A 92 3.62 -2.14 -4.82
C GLY A 92 4.53 -3.37 -4.72
N HIS A 93 4.47 -4.08 -3.62
CA HIS A 93 5.19 -5.35 -3.44
C HIS A 93 4.80 -6.40 -4.47
N SER A 94 3.51 -6.54 -4.74
CA SER A 94 2.99 -7.53 -5.68
C SER A 94 3.48 -7.27 -7.11
N LEU A 95 3.44 -6.03 -7.58
CA LEU A 95 3.93 -5.68 -8.91
C LEU A 95 5.45 -5.79 -8.99
N HIS A 96 6.19 -5.40 -7.96
CA HIS A 96 7.63 -5.62 -7.88
C HIS A 96 7.97 -7.11 -8.03
N SER A 97 7.33 -7.96 -7.23
CA SER A 97 7.52 -9.41 -7.31
C SER A 97 7.10 -9.99 -8.67
N PHE A 98 5.99 -9.52 -9.23
CA PHE A 98 5.51 -9.93 -10.54
C PHE A 98 6.54 -9.61 -11.63
N TYR A 99 7.05 -8.39 -11.68
CA TYR A 99 8.05 -8.01 -12.67
C TYR A 99 9.38 -8.73 -12.44
N THR A 100 9.85 -8.85 -11.20
CA THR A 100 11.07 -9.58 -10.88
C THR A 100 10.98 -11.01 -11.40
N ARG A 101 9.91 -11.74 -11.09
CA ARG A 101 9.73 -13.14 -11.48
C ARG A 101 9.52 -13.34 -12.98
N ASN A 102 8.99 -12.36 -13.69
CA ASN A 102 8.80 -12.43 -15.15
C ASN A 102 10.04 -12.05 -15.96
N TYR A 103 10.95 -11.24 -15.42
CA TYR A 103 12.11 -10.71 -16.14
C TYR A 103 13.45 -11.24 -15.63
N GLN A 104 13.48 -11.88 -14.47
CA GLN A 104 14.70 -12.45 -13.90
C GLN A 104 14.62 -14.00 -13.91
N PRO A 105 15.74 -14.70 -14.07
CA PRO A 105 15.77 -16.14 -13.89
C PRO A 105 15.53 -16.51 -12.41
N TYR A 106 15.19 -17.76 -12.16
CA TYR A 106 14.82 -18.26 -10.83
C TYR A 106 15.80 -17.86 -9.71
N GLN A 107 17.10 -17.89 -10.00
CA GLN A 107 18.18 -17.54 -9.05
C GLN A 107 18.12 -16.07 -8.60
N TYR A 108 17.48 -15.21 -9.38
CA TYR A 108 17.28 -13.77 -9.11
C TYR A 108 15.80 -13.39 -9.01
N GLY A 109 14.93 -14.38 -8.83
CA GLY A 109 13.47 -14.19 -8.72
C GLY A 109 13.02 -13.58 -7.40
N ASP A 110 13.95 -13.32 -6.48
CA ASP A 110 13.73 -12.64 -5.20
C ASP A 110 14.62 -11.41 -5.08
N TYR A 111 14.31 -10.52 -4.18
CA TYR A 111 15.04 -9.26 -3.97
C TYR A 111 15.27 -9.00 -2.47
N THR A 112 16.30 -8.18 -2.17
CA THR A 112 16.68 -7.89 -0.79
C THR A 112 15.65 -6.97 -0.13
N ILE A 113 15.56 -7.06 1.21
CA ILE A 113 14.69 -6.20 2.01
C ILE A 113 14.97 -4.71 1.78
N PHE A 114 16.20 -4.34 1.46
CA PHE A 114 16.61 -2.96 1.20
C PHE A 114 15.83 -2.31 0.05
N VAL A 115 15.50 -3.06 -1.01
CA VAL A 115 14.75 -2.55 -2.16
C VAL A 115 13.27 -2.93 -2.12
N ALA A 116 12.86 -3.77 -1.17
CA ALA A 116 11.50 -4.26 -1.07
C ALA A 116 10.48 -3.11 -0.93
N GLU A 117 10.80 -2.13 -0.10
CA GLU A 117 9.91 -1.00 0.20
C GLU A 117 9.95 0.13 -0.85
N VAL A 118 10.81 0.06 -1.86
CA VAL A 118 10.89 1.14 -2.86
C VAL A 118 9.59 1.23 -3.67
N ALA A 119 9.05 0.10 -4.11
CA ALA A 119 7.83 0.07 -4.91
C ALA A 119 6.58 0.39 -4.06
N SER A 120 6.51 -0.15 -2.83
CA SER A 120 5.39 0.06 -1.92
C SER A 120 5.27 1.53 -1.49
N THR A 121 6.38 2.12 -1.02
CA THR A 121 6.40 3.52 -0.60
C THR A 121 6.22 4.51 -1.75
N LEU A 122 6.68 4.17 -2.96
CA LEU A 122 6.39 4.97 -4.16
C LEU A 122 4.89 5.00 -4.45
N ASN A 123 4.21 3.87 -4.38
CA ASN A 123 2.77 3.80 -4.57
C ASN A 123 2.02 4.66 -3.55
N GLU A 124 2.41 4.59 -2.27
CA GLU A 124 1.84 5.44 -1.22
C GLU A 124 2.09 6.93 -1.49
N GLY A 125 3.29 7.30 -1.93
CA GLY A 125 3.64 8.67 -2.29
C GLY A 125 2.78 9.22 -3.42
N LEU A 126 2.58 8.44 -4.49
CA LEU A 126 1.72 8.80 -5.62
C LEU A 126 0.24 8.91 -5.20
N LEU A 127 -0.22 8.00 -4.33
CA LEU A 127 -1.56 8.06 -3.77
C LEU A 127 -1.75 9.33 -2.93
N THR A 128 -0.79 9.65 -2.06
CA THR A 128 -0.79 10.89 -1.26
C THR A 128 -0.90 12.13 -2.15
N GLU A 129 -0.06 12.23 -3.18
CA GLU A 129 -0.08 13.34 -4.12
C GLU A 129 -1.43 13.46 -4.84
N HIS A 130 -1.97 12.33 -5.31
CA HIS A 130 -3.26 12.28 -5.99
C HIS A 130 -4.40 12.77 -5.08
N LEU A 131 -4.45 12.32 -3.84
CA LEU A 131 -5.46 12.71 -2.86
C LEU A 131 -5.35 14.20 -2.51
N LEU A 132 -4.13 14.73 -2.31
CA LEU A 132 -3.89 16.15 -2.04
C LEU A 132 -4.31 17.06 -3.21
N ARG A 133 -4.20 16.58 -4.45
CA ARG A 133 -4.67 17.33 -5.63
C ARG A 133 -6.18 17.34 -5.75
N LYS A 134 -6.86 16.29 -5.26
CA LYS A 134 -8.32 16.15 -5.37
C LYS A 134 -9.11 16.89 -4.31
N THR A 135 -8.51 17.19 -3.16
CA THR A 135 -9.23 17.85 -2.07
C THR A 135 -8.70 19.24 -1.77
N SER A 136 -9.61 20.20 -1.59
CA SER A 136 -9.34 21.54 -1.06
C SER A 136 -9.70 21.64 0.43
N ASP A 137 -10.36 20.66 1.01
CA ASP A 137 -10.73 20.65 2.43
C ASP A 137 -9.48 20.59 3.30
N ARG A 138 -9.35 21.57 4.19
CA ARG A 138 -8.16 21.72 5.05
C ARG A 138 -8.01 20.55 6.04
N ALA A 139 -9.10 20.06 6.60
CA ALA A 139 -9.05 18.96 7.58
C ALA A 139 -8.62 17.65 6.90
N VAL A 140 -9.18 17.36 5.73
CA VAL A 140 -8.81 16.20 4.91
C VAL A 140 -7.34 16.28 4.48
N ARG A 141 -6.88 17.46 4.03
CA ARG A 141 -5.47 17.67 3.67
C ARG A 141 -4.52 17.44 4.84
N LEU A 142 -4.88 17.95 6.03
CA LEU A 142 -4.08 17.72 7.25
C LEU A 142 -4.02 16.24 7.62
N ALA A 143 -5.12 15.50 7.51
CA ALA A 143 -5.15 14.08 7.77
C ALA A 143 -4.27 13.29 6.80
N ILE A 144 -4.29 13.62 5.50
CA ILE A 144 -3.42 13.00 4.47
C ILE A 144 -1.94 13.29 4.77
N LEU A 145 -1.60 14.54 5.07
CA LEU A 145 -0.22 14.93 5.39
C LEU A 145 0.26 14.27 6.69
N ASN A 146 -0.60 14.20 7.71
CA ASN A 146 -0.28 13.51 8.96
C ASN A 146 0.00 12.03 8.73
N HIS A 147 -0.83 11.33 7.93
CA HIS A 147 -0.60 9.93 7.56
C HIS A 147 0.79 9.75 6.92
N SER A 148 1.16 10.62 5.96
CA SER A 148 2.47 10.58 5.31
C SER A 148 3.63 10.80 6.30
N LEU A 149 3.49 11.77 7.22
CA LEU A 149 4.51 12.03 8.26
C LEU A 149 4.64 10.88 9.25
N GLU A 150 3.54 10.24 9.63
CA GLU A 150 3.55 9.05 10.48
C GLU A 150 4.24 7.86 9.80
N GLY A 151 4.10 7.71 8.48
CA GLY A 151 4.86 6.74 7.69
C GLY A 151 6.38 6.98 7.81
N PHE A 152 6.84 8.22 7.62
CA PHE A 152 8.25 8.58 7.83
C PHE A 152 8.71 8.33 9.26
N ARG A 153 7.91 8.71 10.24
CA ARG A 153 8.23 8.48 11.66
C ARG A 153 8.35 6.98 11.96
N GLY A 154 7.43 6.18 11.47
CA GLY A 154 7.42 4.73 11.66
C GLY A 154 8.61 4.05 11.02
N THR A 155 8.92 4.36 9.78
CA THR A 155 9.96 3.69 9.01
C THR A 155 11.37 4.17 9.37
N LEU A 156 11.62 5.49 9.45
CA LEU A 156 12.96 6.01 9.70
C LEU A 156 13.34 5.97 11.18
N PHE A 157 12.45 6.42 12.06
CA PHE A 157 12.81 6.55 13.47
C PHE A 157 12.50 5.30 14.28
N ARG A 158 11.30 4.75 14.15
CA ARG A 158 10.90 3.62 14.98
C ARG A 158 11.63 2.32 14.59
N LEU A 159 11.73 2.02 13.29
CA LEU A 159 12.43 0.82 12.83
C LEU A 159 13.94 0.92 13.04
N SER A 160 14.55 2.09 12.84
CA SER A 160 15.99 2.27 13.11
C SER A 160 16.34 2.08 14.59
N LEU A 161 15.46 2.51 15.51
CA LEU A 161 15.67 2.33 16.95
C LEU A 161 15.52 0.88 17.43
N ILE A 162 14.83 0.03 16.70
CA ILE A 162 14.68 -1.40 17.03
C ILE A 162 15.95 -2.18 16.62
N HIS A 163 16.76 -1.64 15.72
CA HIS A 163 17.96 -2.29 15.18
C HIS A 163 19.27 -1.81 15.80
N ILE A 164 19.21 -0.89 16.78
CA ILE A 164 20.32 -0.46 17.62
C ILE A 164 20.26 -1.19 18.96
#